data_082637422fc3a8ab743174feff4e7546
#
_entry.id   082637422fc3a8ab743174feff4e7546
#
_cell.length_a   1.000
_cell.length_b   1.000
_cell.length_c   1.000
_cell.angle_alpha   90.00
_cell.angle_beta   90.00
_cell.angle_gamma   90.00
#
_symmetry.space_group_name_H-M   'P 1'
#
loop_
_entity.id
_entity.type
_entity.pdbx_description
1 polymer ?
#
loop_
_entity_poly.entity_id
_entity_poly.type
_entity_poly.pdbx_seq_one_letter_code
_entity_poly.pdbx_strand_id
1 'polypeptide(L)'
;MKKILMVVCSGLILSSCAWVKVTSQGEAVRLVQSAKSVDACKKLGRANTKVVSKIVFDRDAEKVANELADLARNEAGLMGGDTIIPASEIVDGRRAFDVYQCIQPNRRY
;
A
#
# COMPACT_ATOMS: atom_id res chain seq x y z
N MET A 1 -37.72 -22.85 26.03
CA MET A 1 -37.36 -22.61 25.81
C MET A 1 -36.34 -22.38 25.50
N LYS A 2 -36.07 -22.25 25.37
CA LYS A 2 -35.39 -21.98 25.14
C LYS A 2 -34.42 -21.78 24.55
N LYS A 3 -34.09 -21.69 24.36
CA LYS A 3 -33.41 -21.52 23.81
C LYS A 3 -32.50 -21.05 23.29
N ILE A 4 -32.14 -20.86 23.15
CA ILE A 4 -31.55 -20.42 22.60
C ILE A 4 -30.55 -20.06 22.27
N LEU A 5 -30.30 -19.93 22.25
CA LEU A 5 -29.58 -19.49 21.92
C LEU A 5 -28.54 -19.27 21.47
N MET A 6 -28.17 -19.35 21.36
CA MET A 6 -27.38 -19.13 20.99
C MET A 6 -26.53 -18.78 20.32
N VAL A 7 -26.23 -18.70 20.11
CA VAL A 7 -25.70 -18.40 19.40
C VAL A 7 -24.86 -17.79 18.99
N VAL A 8 -24.69 -17.53 18.83
CA VAL A 8 -24.20 -16.89 18.39
C VAL A 8 -23.10 -16.53 18.13
N CYS A 9 -22.75 -16.26 18.23
CA CYS A 9 -21.83 -15.87 18.12
C CYS A 9 -20.97 -15.79 17.34
N SER A 10 -20.88 -15.86 17.05
CA SER A 10 -20.30 -15.87 16.28
C SER A 10 -19.46 -15.15 15.71
N GLY A 11 -19.23 -14.94 15.42
CA GLY A 11 -18.60 -14.27 14.86
C GLY A 11 -17.64 -13.70 14.69
N LEU A 12 -17.25 -13.48 14.73
CA LEU A 12 -16.53 -12.78 14.62
C LEU A 12 -15.37 -12.77 14.29
N ILE A 13 -14.89 -12.74 14.25
CA ILE A 13 -13.92 -12.75 14.05
C ILE A 13 -13.02 -12.28 13.38
N LEU A 14 -12.71 -11.96 13.16
CA LEU A 14 -12.05 -11.48 12.61
C LEU A 14 -10.91 -11.28 12.40
N SER A 15 -10.43 -11.26 12.17
CA SER A 15 -9.49 -11.08 11.88
C SER A 15 -8.56 -10.39 11.93
N SER A 16 -8.46 -9.86 12.02
CA SER A 16 -7.66 -9.10 12.32
C SER A 16 -6.37 -9.21 11.98
N CYS A 17 -5.99 -9.58 11.26
CA CYS A 17 -4.80 -9.62 10.99
C CYS A 17 -4.18 -8.48 10.74
N ALA A 18 -3.58 -7.87 11.18
CA ALA A 18 -2.94 -6.72 10.99
C ALA A 18 -2.21 -6.59 9.74
N TRP A 19 -2.59 -7.11 8.76
CA TRP A 19 -1.93 -6.97 7.48
C TRP A 19 -2.33 -5.68 6.83
N VAL A 20 -1.40 -5.08 6.09
CA VAL A 20 -1.73 -3.92 5.29
C VAL A 20 -2.68 -4.35 4.20
N LYS A 21 -3.77 -3.63 4.08
CA LYS A 21 -4.71 -3.90 3.04
C LYS A 21 -4.61 -2.87 1.96
N VAL A 22 -4.58 -3.29 0.71
CA VAL A 22 -4.55 -2.36 -0.40
C VAL A 22 -5.97 -1.90 -0.67
N THR A 23 -6.19 -0.60 -0.67
CA THR A 23 -7.52 -0.06 -0.94
C THR A 23 -7.85 -0.22 -2.42
N SER A 24 -9.10 -0.03 -2.77
CA SER A 24 -9.46 -0.13 -4.18
C SER A 24 -8.74 0.92 -5.00
N GLN A 25 -8.52 2.10 -4.45
CA GLN A 25 -7.73 3.12 -5.14
C GLN A 25 -6.28 2.71 -5.25
N GLY A 26 -5.75 2.09 -4.21
CA GLY A 26 -4.36 1.65 -4.23
C GLY A 26 -4.11 0.52 -5.18
N GLU A 27 -5.12 -0.32 -5.43
CA GLU A 27 -4.97 -1.42 -6.36
C GLU A 27 -4.71 -0.96 -7.78
N ALA A 28 -5.12 0.25 -8.09
CA ALA A 28 -4.90 0.79 -9.42
C ALA A 28 -3.51 1.40 -9.57
N VAL A 29 -2.73 1.44 -8.49
CA VAL A 29 -1.41 2.07 -8.51
C VAL A 29 -0.36 1.01 -8.81
N ARG A 30 0.51 1.31 -9.76
CA ARG A 30 1.58 0.39 -10.14
C ARG A 30 2.88 0.75 -9.47
N LEU A 31 3.63 -0.27 -9.12
CA LEU A 31 4.99 -0.09 -8.61
C LEU A 31 5.95 -0.33 -9.75
N VAL A 32 6.80 0.64 -10.04
CA VAL A 32 7.82 0.47 -11.05
C VAL A 32 9.19 0.69 -10.41
N GLN A 33 10.22 0.15 -11.04
CA GLN A 33 11.55 0.21 -10.47
C GLN A 33 12.48 1.12 -11.25
N SER A 34 12.11 1.47 -12.46
CA SER A 34 12.99 2.23 -13.34
C SER A 34 12.52 3.66 -13.48
N ALA A 35 13.43 4.61 -13.32
CA ALA A 35 13.10 6.01 -13.47
C ALA A 35 12.57 6.32 -14.85
N LYS A 36 13.01 5.56 -15.84
CA LYS A 36 12.53 5.75 -17.19
C LYS A 36 11.03 5.52 -17.31
N SER A 37 10.50 4.65 -16.46
CA SER A 37 9.09 4.34 -16.52
C SER A 37 8.20 5.52 -16.18
N VAL A 38 8.76 6.54 -15.51
CA VAL A 38 7.96 7.68 -15.11
C VAL A 38 8.43 8.99 -15.78
N ASP A 39 9.28 8.87 -16.80
CA ASP A 39 9.81 10.05 -17.46
C ASP A 39 8.76 11.02 -17.96
N ALA A 40 7.71 10.50 -18.54
CA ALA A 40 6.68 11.34 -19.12
C ALA A 40 5.51 11.55 -18.18
N CYS A 41 5.65 11.17 -16.92
CA CYS A 41 4.58 11.25 -15.97
C CYS A 41 4.69 12.51 -15.14
N LYS A 42 3.57 12.91 -14.57
CA LYS A 42 3.54 14.08 -13.72
C LYS A 42 3.81 13.66 -12.29
N LYS A 43 4.81 14.25 -11.67
CA LYS A 43 5.11 13.94 -10.29
C LYS A 43 4.15 14.69 -9.38
N LEU A 44 3.50 13.95 -8.49
CA LEU A 44 2.52 14.52 -7.58
C LEU A 44 3.08 14.79 -6.20
N GLY A 45 4.05 13.99 -5.78
CA GLY A 45 4.60 14.17 -4.45
C GLY A 45 5.33 12.91 -4.00
N ARG A 46 5.37 12.74 -2.70
CA ARG A 46 6.11 11.64 -2.11
C ARG A 46 5.30 10.99 -1.01
N ALA A 47 5.35 9.68 -0.95
CA ALA A 47 4.72 8.91 0.11
C ALA A 47 5.82 8.34 0.99
N ASN A 48 5.79 8.68 2.27
CA ASN A 48 6.75 8.14 3.24
C ASN A 48 6.05 7.08 4.03
N THR A 49 6.58 5.86 3.97
CA THR A 49 5.91 4.72 4.57
C THR A 49 6.79 4.09 5.65
N LYS A 50 6.13 3.42 6.59
CA LYS A 50 6.87 2.70 7.61
C LYS A 50 6.03 1.59 8.20
N VAL A 51 6.71 0.55 8.65
CA VAL A 51 6.08 -0.53 9.39
C VAL A 51 6.66 -0.54 10.79
N VAL A 52 5.96 -1.21 11.70
CA VAL A 52 6.41 -1.25 13.08
C VAL A 52 7.75 -1.95 13.17
N SER A 53 8.72 -1.28 13.75
CA SER A 53 10.10 -1.76 13.71
C SER A 53 10.31 -3.10 14.41
N LYS A 54 9.61 -3.36 15.50
CA LYS A 54 9.84 -4.64 16.15
C LYS A 54 9.38 -5.80 15.30
N ILE A 55 8.49 -5.57 14.37
CA ILE A 55 8.07 -6.61 13.46
C ILE A 55 9.11 -6.85 12.39
N VAL A 56 9.83 -5.82 12.03
CA VAL A 56 10.82 -5.91 10.98
C VAL A 56 11.87 -6.96 11.26
N PHE A 57 12.24 -7.13 12.52
CA PHE A 57 13.28 -8.07 12.85
C PHE A 57 12.89 -9.51 12.59
N ASP A 58 11.59 -9.80 12.65
CA ASP A 58 11.14 -11.17 12.49
C ASP A 58 10.59 -11.45 11.11
N ARG A 59 10.63 -10.49 10.22
CA ARG A 59 10.04 -10.65 8.91
C ARG A 59 11.11 -10.69 7.88
N ASP A 60 10.88 -11.42 6.83
CA ASP A 60 11.87 -11.39 5.80
C ASP A 60 11.76 -10.08 5.03
N ALA A 61 12.83 -9.73 4.34
CA ALA A 61 12.94 -8.44 3.70
C ALA A 61 11.89 -8.26 2.61
N GLU A 62 11.52 -9.34 1.95
CA GLU A 62 10.56 -9.24 0.88
C GLU A 62 9.18 -8.86 1.40
N LYS A 63 8.79 -9.43 2.52
CA LYS A 63 7.51 -9.08 3.11
C LYS A 63 7.45 -7.64 3.54
N VAL A 64 8.52 -7.16 4.13
CA VAL A 64 8.60 -5.77 4.55
C VAL A 64 8.50 -4.86 3.33
N ALA A 65 9.23 -5.20 2.27
CA ALA A 65 9.19 -4.39 1.06
C ALA A 65 7.79 -4.34 0.46
N ASN A 66 7.10 -5.47 0.46
CA ASN A 66 5.75 -5.52 -0.08
C ASN A 66 4.77 -4.69 0.73
N GLU A 67 4.91 -4.74 2.05
CA GLU A 67 4.02 -3.96 2.90
C GLU A 67 4.25 -2.47 2.74
N LEU A 68 5.50 -2.08 2.62
CA LEU A 68 5.81 -0.67 2.40
C LEU A 68 5.24 -0.20 1.06
N ALA A 69 5.35 -1.05 0.04
CA ALA A 69 4.79 -0.71 -1.26
C ALA A 69 3.28 -0.60 -1.20
N ASP A 70 2.63 -1.48 -0.45
CA ASP A 70 1.17 -1.42 -0.34
C ASP A 70 0.73 -0.15 0.37
N LEU A 71 1.46 0.25 1.41
CA LEU A 71 1.17 1.51 2.08
C LEU A 71 1.32 2.69 1.13
N ALA A 72 2.37 2.65 0.31
CA ALA A 72 2.61 3.71 -0.66
C ALA A 72 1.52 3.74 -1.73
N ARG A 73 1.06 2.57 -2.14
CA ARG A 73 -0.02 2.52 -3.13
C ARG A 73 -1.29 3.15 -2.59
N ASN A 74 -1.61 2.86 -1.32
CA ASN A 74 -2.78 3.44 -0.70
C ASN A 74 -2.67 4.95 -0.63
N GLU A 75 -1.50 5.42 -0.25
CA GLU A 75 -1.26 6.85 -0.15
C GLU A 75 -1.33 7.51 -1.53
N ALA A 76 -0.70 6.87 -2.53
CA ALA A 76 -0.70 7.40 -3.88
C ALA A 76 -2.11 7.48 -4.44
N GLY A 77 -2.92 6.47 -4.15
CA GLY A 77 -4.30 6.49 -4.61
C GLY A 77 -5.06 7.68 -4.08
N LEU A 78 -4.80 8.04 -2.81
CA LEU A 78 -5.44 9.21 -2.23
C LEU A 78 -4.95 10.50 -2.85
N MET A 79 -3.74 10.50 -3.37
CA MET A 79 -3.17 11.67 -4.02
C MET A 79 -3.59 11.80 -5.47
N GLY A 80 -4.29 10.82 -5.99
CA GLY A 80 -4.65 10.82 -7.39
C GLY A 80 -3.57 10.24 -8.29
N GLY A 81 -2.61 9.56 -7.70
CA GLY A 81 -1.53 8.96 -8.46
C GLY A 81 -1.87 7.57 -8.95
N ASP A 82 -1.16 7.12 -9.96
CA ASP A 82 -1.35 5.77 -10.49
C ASP A 82 -0.04 5.01 -10.62
N THR A 83 1.07 5.62 -10.20
CA THR A 83 2.38 4.96 -10.29
C THR A 83 3.25 5.43 -9.15
N ILE A 84 3.97 4.49 -8.55
CA ILE A 84 4.95 4.83 -7.52
C ILE A 84 6.28 4.19 -7.87
N ILE A 85 7.34 4.85 -7.43
CA ILE A 85 8.68 4.33 -7.61
C ILE A 85 9.46 4.53 -6.32
N PRO A 86 10.25 3.53 -5.89
CA PRO A 86 11.02 3.71 -4.66
C PRO A 86 11.99 4.89 -4.80
N ALA A 87 12.00 5.73 -3.79
CA ALA A 87 12.87 6.89 -3.78
C ALA A 87 13.99 6.74 -2.76
N SER A 88 13.99 5.68 -1.98
CA SER A 88 15.03 5.45 -0.99
C SER A 88 15.17 3.96 -0.76
N GLU A 89 16.24 3.61 -0.07
CA GLU A 89 16.39 2.24 0.42
C GLU A 89 15.47 2.04 1.61
N ILE A 90 15.31 0.80 1.98
CA ILE A 90 14.53 0.48 3.17
C ILE A 90 15.48 0.56 4.37
N VAL A 91 15.16 1.47 5.30
CA VAL A 91 15.97 1.64 6.50
C VAL A 91 15.04 1.68 7.69
N ASP A 92 15.28 0.80 8.64
CA ASP A 92 14.48 0.76 9.87
C ASP A 92 13.00 0.65 9.59
N GLY A 93 12.66 -0.18 8.60
CA GLY A 93 11.25 -0.40 8.28
C GLY A 93 10.57 0.78 7.61
N ARG A 94 11.35 1.66 7.00
CA ARG A 94 10.83 2.85 6.33
C ARG A 94 11.34 2.94 4.92
N ARG A 95 10.50 3.50 4.07
CA ARG A 95 10.90 3.74 2.69
C ARG A 95 10.07 4.87 2.11
N ALA A 96 10.70 5.71 1.31
CA ALA A 96 10.01 6.77 0.60
C ALA A 96 9.75 6.33 -0.83
N PHE A 97 8.62 6.77 -1.36
CA PHE A 97 8.25 6.50 -2.75
C PHE A 97 7.85 7.82 -3.38
N ASP A 98 8.24 8.02 -4.61
CA ASP A 98 7.74 9.15 -5.37
C ASP A 98 6.46 8.73 -6.06
N VAL A 99 5.48 9.63 -6.09
CA VAL A 99 4.16 9.36 -6.61
C VAL A 99 3.96 10.12 -7.90
N TYR A 100 3.50 9.41 -8.93
CA TYR A 100 3.29 9.99 -10.25
C TYR A 100 1.91 9.71 -10.78
N GLN A 101 1.48 10.56 -11.68
CA GLN A 101 0.30 10.32 -12.47
C GLN A 101 0.74 10.15 -13.90
N CYS A 102 0.61 8.93 -14.40
CA CYS A 102 1.03 8.59 -15.75
C CYS A 102 -0.13 8.50 -16.69
N ILE A 103 -1.31 8.18 -16.17
CA ILE A 103 -2.52 8.07 -16.96
C ILE A 103 -3.35 9.30 -16.71
N GLN A 104 -3.72 9.99 -17.77
CA GLN A 104 -4.50 11.21 -17.61
C GLN A 104 -5.96 10.85 -17.48
N PRO A 105 -6.58 11.26 -16.37
CA PRO A 105 -7.94 10.80 -16.07
C PRO A 105 -8.97 11.22 -17.09
N ASN A 106 -8.80 12.38 -17.72
CA ASN A 106 -9.82 12.80 -18.67
C ASN A 106 -9.50 12.46 -20.10
N ARG A 107 -8.50 11.64 -20.31
CA ARG A 107 -8.23 11.19 -21.65
C ARG A 107 -9.15 10.05 -22.00
N ARG A 108 -9.77 10.13 -23.13
CA ARG A 108 -10.66 9.09 -23.55
C ARG A 108 -10.08 8.30 -24.64
N TYR A 109 -10.36 7.03 -24.72
CA TYR A 109 -9.82 6.17 -25.76
C TYR A 109 -10.91 5.61 -26.62
#